data_6174aa704acc3c224c691a8719e8b78e
#
_entry.id   6174aa704acc3c224c691a8719e8b78e
#
_cell.length_a   1.000
_cell.length_b   1.000
_cell.length_c   1.000
_cell.angle_alpha   90.00
_cell.angle_beta   90.00
_cell.angle_gamma   90.00
#
_symmetry.space_group_name_H-M   'P 1'
#
loop_
_entity.id
_entity.type
_entity.pdbx_description
1 polymer ?
#
loop_
_entity_poly.entity_id
_entity_poly.type
_entity_poly.pdbx_seq_one_letter_code
_entity_poly.pdbx_strand_id
1 'polypeptide(L)'
;SVDSWPLWLCHVDGCADVSGILGGAVEGIACKLNENNQLDITEVLRKLADRGITRLMVEGGGQVAASFLAANHVDQIVLYSAGLTIGSEGIPNLAAMGLSELKTAPRFKRVQVTAIGNDVVSHWKRETL
;
A
#
# COMPACT_ATOMS: atom_id res chain seq x y z
N SER A 1 17.78 -25.78 0.21
CA SER A 1 17.84 -24.47 -0.42
C SER A 1 16.60 -23.71 -0.02
N VAL A 2 16.76 -22.61 0.66
CA VAL A 2 15.65 -21.68 0.89
C VAL A 2 15.39 -21.09 -0.50
N ASP A 3 14.30 -21.48 -1.12
CA ASP A 3 13.85 -20.89 -2.37
C ASP A 3 13.66 -19.41 -2.12
N SER A 4 14.57 -18.60 -2.68
CA SER A 4 14.48 -17.15 -2.56
C SER A 4 13.24 -16.70 -3.31
N TRP A 5 12.28 -16.14 -2.59
CA TRP A 5 11.12 -15.49 -3.19
C TRP A 5 11.60 -14.41 -4.15
N PRO A 6 11.01 -14.28 -5.34
CA PRO A 6 11.37 -13.21 -6.25
C PRO A 6 11.12 -11.86 -5.55
N LEU A 7 12.12 -10.99 -5.56
CA LEU A 7 12.01 -9.63 -5.06
C LEU A 7 11.94 -8.67 -6.24
N TRP A 8 10.86 -7.89 -6.30
CA TRP A 8 10.67 -6.86 -7.32
C TRP A 8 10.74 -5.48 -6.71
N LEU A 9 11.48 -4.60 -7.35
CA LEU A 9 11.58 -3.19 -6.98
C LEU A 9 10.89 -2.34 -8.04
N CYS A 10 9.76 -1.75 -7.69
CA CYS A 10 9.11 -0.76 -8.54
C CYS A 10 9.85 0.58 -8.43
N HIS A 11 10.31 1.12 -9.54
CA HIS A 11 11.10 2.36 -9.59
C HIS A 11 10.67 3.23 -10.78
N VAL A 12 11.05 4.51 -10.75
CA VAL A 12 10.79 5.41 -11.88
C VAL A 12 11.58 4.98 -13.11
N ASP A 13 10.98 5.10 -14.29
CA ASP A 13 11.65 4.85 -15.56
C ASP A 13 12.87 5.77 -15.73
N GLY A 14 13.98 5.21 -16.23
CA GLY A 14 15.27 5.94 -16.36
C GLY A 14 16.11 6.02 -15.07
N CYS A 15 15.68 5.39 -13.97
CA CYS A 15 16.55 5.22 -12.79
C CYS A 15 17.71 4.26 -13.11
N ALA A 16 18.87 4.50 -12.49
CA ALA A 16 20.03 3.63 -12.65
C ALA A 16 19.72 2.18 -12.28
N ASP A 17 20.42 1.23 -12.91
CA ASP A 17 20.25 -0.20 -12.69
C ASP A 17 20.27 -0.56 -11.19
N VAL A 18 19.09 -0.87 -10.67
CA VAL A 18 18.90 -1.22 -9.26
C VAL A 18 19.40 -2.64 -8.94
N SER A 19 19.63 -3.48 -9.94
CA SER A 19 20.14 -4.85 -9.77
C SER A 19 21.53 -4.86 -9.16
N GLY A 20 22.34 -3.85 -9.45
CA GLY A 20 23.67 -3.66 -8.86
C GLY A 20 23.66 -3.20 -7.40
N ILE A 21 22.57 -2.61 -6.92
CA ILE A 21 22.46 -2.06 -5.55
C ILE A 21 22.10 -3.14 -4.54
N LEU A 22 21.35 -4.15 -4.93
CA LEU A 22 20.73 -5.13 -4.02
C LEU A 22 21.23 -6.58 -4.23
N GLY A 23 22.28 -6.78 -5.03
CA GLY A 23 22.91 -8.10 -5.21
C GLY A 23 22.04 -9.10 -5.96
N GLY A 24 21.98 -9.03 -7.27
CA GLY A 24 21.62 -10.11 -8.23
C GLY A 24 20.27 -10.83 -8.14
N ALA A 25 19.54 -10.70 -7.04
CA ALA A 25 18.27 -11.40 -6.81
C ALA A 25 17.03 -10.50 -6.95
N VAL A 26 17.21 -9.24 -7.31
CA VAL A 26 16.13 -8.24 -7.40
C VAL A 26 15.90 -7.86 -8.86
N GLU A 27 14.66 -7.98 -9.31
CA GLU A 27 14.22 -7.49 -10.62
C GLU A 27 13.62 -6.09 -10.49
N GLY A 28 14.11 -5.14 -11.30
CA GLY A 28 13.53 -3.79 -11.39
C GLY A 28 12.27 -3.79 -12.25
N ILE A 29 11.23 -3.10 -11.78
CA ILE A 29 10.01 -2.83 -12.54
C ILE A 29 9.90 -1.33 -12.75
N ALA A 30 10.27 -0.85 -13.94
CA ALA A 30 10.16 0.55 -14.29
C ALA A 30 8.68 0.97 -14.40
N CYS A 31 8.30 2.04 -13.72
CA CYS A 31 6.94 2.57 -13.68
C CYS A 31 6.98 4.09 -13.93
N LYS A 32 5.88 4.63 -14.46
CA LYS A 32 5.72 6.07 -14.63
C LYS A 32 5.42 6.78 -13.32
N LEU A 33 5.64 8.07 -13.32
CA LEU A 33 5.21 8.96 -12.25
C LEU A 33 3.80 9.50 -12.55
N ASN A 34 3.04 9.71 -11.48
CA ASN A 34 1.80 10.46 -11.52
C ASN A 34 2.08 11.98 -11.47
N GLU A 35 1.02 12.80 -11.49
CA GLU A 35 1.10 14.27 -11.44
C GLU A 35 1.77 14.81 -10.17
N ASN A 36 1.80 14.03 -9.09
CA ASN A 36 2.43 14.38 -7.83
C ASN A 36 3.89 13.91 -7.70
N ASN A 37 4.51 13.51 -8.83
CA ASN A 37 5.86 12.98 -8.88
C ASN A 37 6.09 11.73 -8.01
N GLN A 38 5.05 10.90 -7.88
CA GLN A 38 5.08 9.59 -7.21
C GLN A 38 4.81 8.50 -8.24
N LEU A 39 5.17 7.24 -7.92
CA LEU A 39 4.86 6.12 -8.82
C LEU A 39 3.34 6.04 -9.06
N ASP A 40 2.95 5.90 -10.32
CA ASP A 40 1.55 5.67 -10.69
C ASP A 40 1.11 4.27 -10.22
N ILE A 41 0.27 4.25 -9.18
CA ILE A 41 -0.19 3.00 -8.56
C ILE A 41 -0.99 2.14 -9.53
N THR A 42 -1.74 2.73 -10.44
CA THR A 42 -2.50 1.98 -11.46
C THR A 42 -1.54 1.24 -12.40
N GLU A 43 -0.46 1.89 -12.81
CA GLU A 43 0.57 1.24 -13.62
C GLU A 43 1.34 0.17 -12.86
N VAL A 44 1.71 0.44 -11.61
CA VAL A 44 2.35 -0.56 -10.74
C VAL A 44 1.49 -1.82 -10.65
N LEU A 45 0.20 -1.68 -10.35
CA LEU A 45 -0.73 -2.81 -10.24
C LEU A 45 -0.86 -3.57 -11.57
N ARG A 46 -0.95 -2.87 -12.69
CA ARG A 46 -1.02 -3.49 -14.00
C ARG A 46 0.23 -4.33 -14.29
N LYS A 47 1.42 -3.79 -14.03
CA LYS A 47 2.69 -4.51 -14.23
C LYS A 47 2.86 -5.73 -13.30
N LEU A 48 2.33 -5.66 -12.09
CA LEU A 48 2.28 -6.81 -11.19
C LEU A 48 1.27 -7.85 -11.68
N ALA A 49 0.10 -7.43 -12.16
CA ALA A 49 -0.90 -8.32 -12.74
C ALA A 49 -0.38 -9.05 -13.99
N ASP A 50 0.36 -8.36 -14.87
CA ASP A 50 1.03 -8.96 -16.03
C ASP A 50 2.05 -10.06 -15.63
N ARG A 51 2.54 -10.04 -14.38
CA ARG A 51 3.41 -11.07 -13.78
C ARG A 51 2.65 -12.14 -13.01
N GLY A 52 1.32 -12.15 -13.08
CA GLY A 52 0.46 -13.15 -12.46
C GLY A 52 0.04 -12.85 -11.02
N ILE A 53 0.31 -11.65 -10.51
CA ILE A 53 -0.18 -11.24 -9.18
C ILE A 53 -1.66 -10.91 -9.27
N THR A 54 -2.49 -11.70 -8.61
CA THR A 54 -3.94 -11.54 -8.57
C THR A 54 -4.42 -10.95 -7.24
N ARG A 55 -3.57 -10.96 -6.21
CA ARG A 55 -3.87 -10.39 -4.89
C ARG A 55 -2.60 -9.77 -4.32
N LEU A 56 -2.70 -8.54 -3.87
CA LEU A 56 -1.59 -7.79 -3.28
C LEU A 56 -1.96 -7.40 -1.85
N MET A 57 -1.06 -7.67 -0.90
CA MET A 57 -1.11 -7.12 0.44
C MET A 57 -0.12 -5.95 0.54
N VAL A 58 -0.61 -4.80 1.00
CA VAL A 58 0.20 -3.59 1.19
C VAL A 58 0.40 -3.38 2.68
N GLU A 59 1.62 -3.55 3.16
CA GLU A 59 1.96 -3.40 4.58
C GLU A 59 2.78 -2.13 4.87
N GLY A 60 3.26 -1.48 3.85
CA GLY A 60 4.30 -0.47 4.02
C GLY A 60 3.81 0.95 4.09
N GLY A 61 4.38 1.71 5.02
CA GLY A 61 4.38 3.17 5.18
C GLY A 61 3.10 3.96 4.85
N GLY A 62 2.79 4.97 5.64
CA GLY A 62 1.57 5.77 5.48
C GLY A 62 1.41 6.44 4.10
N GLN A 63 2.51 6.77 3.43
CA GLN A 63 2.48 7.35 2.07
C GLN A 63 2.03 6.33 1.02
N VAL A 64 2.55 5.11 1.08
CA VAL A 64 2.17 4.04 0.14
C VAL A 64 0.70 3.71 0.34
N ALA A 65 0.25 3.52 1.60
CA ALA A 65 -1.14 3.26 1.92
C ALA A 65 -2.07 4.39 1.41
N ALA A 66 -1.69 5.64 1.61
CA ALA A 66 -2.44 6.81 1.12
C ALA A 66 -2.53 6.82 -0.42
N SER A 67 -1.43 6.49 -1.12
CA SER A 67 -1.41 6.44 -2.59
C SER A 67 -2.37 5.39 -3.15
N PHE A 68 -2.43 4.19 -2.55
CA PHE A 68 -3.38 3.15 -2.95
C PHE A 68 -4.83 3.55 -2.69
N LEU A 69 -5.11 4.19 -1.56
CA LEU A 69 -6.44 4.68 -1.21
C LEU A 69 -6.88 5.82 -2.14
N ALA A 70 -6.01 6.79 -2.39
CA ALA A 70 -6.27 7.91 -3.29
C ALA A 70 -6.51 7.45 -4.74
N ALA A 71 -5.77 6.43 -5.19
CA ALA A 71 -5.95 5.81 -6.51
C ALA A 71 -7.20 4.89 -6.57
N ASN A 72 -7.94 4.73 -5.48
CA ASN A 72 -9.15 3.91 -5.40
C ASN A 72 -8.92 2.40 -5.66
N HIS A 73 -7.74 1.88 -5.33
CA HIS A 73 -7.32 0.49 -5.57
C HIS A 73 -7.23 -0.38 -4.31
N VAL A 74 -7.98 -0.03 -3.26
CA VAL A 74 -8.02 -0.82 -2.02
C VAL A 74 -9.39 -1.49 -1.88
N ASP A 75 -9.45 -2.81 -1.87
CA ASP A 75 -10.68 -3.58 -1.69
C ASP A 75 -10.98 -3.87 -0.22
N GLN A 76 -9.94 -4.07 0.57
CA GLN A 76 -10.03 -4.43 1.98
C GLN A 76 -8.99 -3.67 2.81
N ILE A 77 -9.38 -3.32 4.04
CA ILE A 77 -8.46 -2.78 5.04
C ILE A 77 -8.49 -3.68 6.26
N VAL A 78 -7.31 -4.03 6.76
CA VAL A 78 -7.13 -4.68 8.06
C VAL A 78 -6.40 -3.68 8.94
N LEU A 79 -7.06 -3.24 10.02
CA LEU A 79 -6.52 -2.25 10.94
C LEU A 79 -6.32 -2.86 12.32
N TYR A 80 -5.10 -2.79 12.81
CA TYR A 80 -4.72 -3.14 14.17
C TYR A 80 -4.71 -1.88 15.03
N SER A 81 -5.38 -1.91 16.17
CA SER A 81 -5.41 -0.82 17.15
C SER A 81 -4.95 -1.35 18.50
N ALA A 82 -3.83 -0.81 18.98
CA ALA A 82 -3.31 -1.12 20.30
C ALA A 82 -3.97 -0.25 21.37
N GLY A 83 -4.01 -0.74 22.59
CA GLY A 83 -4.48 0.00 23.76
C GLY A 83 -3.48 1.06 24.24
N LEU A 84 -2.75 1.71 23.32
CA LEU A 84 -1.72 2.69 23.58
C LEU A 84 -2.05 4.01 22.86
N THR A 85 -1.93 5.12 23.59
CA THR A 85 -2.12 6.44 23.00
C THR A 85 -0.77 7.08 22.73
N ILE A 86 -0.51 7.42 21.47
CA ILE A 86 0.68 8.16 21.02
C ILE A 86 0.17 9.48 20.45
N GLY A 87 0.73 10.61 20.90
CA GLY A 87 0.40 11.93 20.40
C GLY A 87 0.98 12.24 19.03
N SER A 88 1.31 13.50 18.79
CA SER A 88 1.91 13.97 17.54
C SER A 88 3.32 13.41 17.27
N GLU A 89 3.93 12.77 18.25
CA GLU A 89 5.21 12.07 18.13
C GLU A 89 5.08 10.75 17.33
N GLY A 90 3.86 10.24 17.18
CA GLY A 90 3.57 9.03 16.42
C GLY A 90 3.68 9.27 14.90
N ILE A 91 4.10 8.22 14.17
CA ILE A 91 4.06 8.23 12.71
C ILE A 91 2.64 7.87 12.27
N PRO A 92 1.96 8.72 11.47
CA PRO A 92 0.63 8.39 10.96
C PRO A 92 0.65 7.10 10.12
N ASN A 93 -0.28 6.21 10.39
CA ASN A 93 -0.48 4.99 9.57
C ASN A 93 -0.99 5.31 8.17
N LEU A 94 -1.54 6.51 7.96
CA LEU A 94 -2.02 7.01 6.68
C LEU A 94 -1.56 8.46 6.50
N ALA A 95 -0.82 8.73 5.44
CA ALA A 95 -0.38 10.08 5.08
C ALA A 95 -1.52 10.90 4.47
N ALA A 96 -1.28 12.19 4.23
CA ALA A 96 -2.24 13.06 3.59
C ALA A 96 -2.64 12.54 2.19
N MET A 97 -3.94 12.49 1.93
CA MET A 97 -4.52 12.04 0.66
C MET A 97 -5.00 13.20 -0.22
N GLY A 98 -4.77 14.45 0.19
CA GLY A 98 -5.23 15.62 -0.56
C GLY A 98 -6.75 15.81 -0.58
N LEU A 99 -7.47 15.21 0.37
CA LEU A 99 -8.92 15.33 0.44
C LEU A 99 -9.33 16.73 0.89
N SER A 100 -10.16 17.40 0.09
CA SER A 100 -10.76 18.71 0.43
C SER A 100 -12.07 18.57 1.18
N GLU A 101 -12.79 17.45 1.02
CA GLU A 101 -14.10 17.23 1.61
C GLU A 101 -14.26 15.77 2.06
N LEU A 102 -14.88 15.56 3.23
CA LEU A 102 -15.14 14.19 3.75
C LEU A 102 -16.04 13.35 2.85
N LYS A 103 -16.91 13.98 2.04
CA LYS A 103 -17.79 13.23 1.14
C LYS A 103 -17.03 12.50 0.01
N THR A 104 -15.81 12.98 -0.34
CA THR A 104 -14.96 12.36 -1.35
C THR A 104 -14.04 11.28 -0.79
N ALA A 105 -14.02 11.08 0.53
CA ALA A 105 -13.21 10.07 1.17
C ALA A 105 -13.67 8.65 0.77
N PRO A 106 -12.74 7.71 0.51
CA PRO A 106 -13.07 6.32 0.28
C PRO A 106 -13.87 5.74 1.46
N ARG A 107 -14.95 5.01 1.15
CA ARG A 107 -15.82 4.43 2.17
C ARG A 107 -15.67 2.92 2.25
N PHE A 108 -15.66 2.43 3.48
CA PHE A 108 -15.53 1.01 3.78
C PHE A 108 -16.58 0.60 4.80
N LYS A 109 -17.17 -0.57 4.59
CA LYS A 109 -18.10 -1.20 5.53
C LYS A 109 -17.31 -2.13 6.45
N ARG A 110 -17.57 -2.03 7.76
CA ARG A 110 -16.99 -2.96 8.73
C ARG A 110 -17.55 -4.36 8.54
N VAL A 111 -16.66 -5.35 8.41
CA VAL A 111 -16.99 -6.76 8.25
C VAL A 111 -16.88 -7.50 9.59
N GLN A 112 -15.78 -7.26 10.32
CA GLN A 112 -15.46 -7.97 11.54
C GLN A 112 -14.63 -7.09 12.48
N VAL A 113 -14.77 -7.35 13.78
CA VAL A 113 -13.89 -6.83 14.83
C VAL A 113 -13.55 -7.99 15.75
N THR A 114 -12.27 -8.17 16.06
CA THR A 114 -11.77 -9.26 16.91
C THR A 114 -10.81 -8.69 17.94
N ALA A 115 -10.95 -9.09 19.19
CA ALA A 115 -9.98 -8.79 20.23
C ALA A 115 -8.81 -9.78 20.14
N ILE A 116 -7.58 -9.26 20.24
CA ILE A 116 -6.34 -10.04 20.27
C ILE A 116 -5.54 -9.57 21.49
N GLY A 117 -5.68 -10.26 22.62
CA GLY A 117 -5.15 -9.79 23.89
C GLY A 117 -5.75 -8.43 24.25
N ASN A 118 -4.92 -7.40 24.42
CA ASN A 118 -5.35 -6.04 24.70
C ASN A 118 -5.57 -5.18 23.45
N ASP A 119 -5.32 -5.76 22.28
CA ASP A 119 -5.45 -5.08 20.99
C ASP A 119 -6.75 -5.46 20.29
N VAL A 120 -7.10 -4.69 19.26
CA VAL A 120 -8.26 -4.95 18.42
C VAL A 120 -7.81 -4.99 16.97
N VAL A 121 -8.24 -6.02 16.22
CA VAL A 121 -8.15 -6.03 14.78
C VAL A 121 -9.53 -5.83 14.17
N SER A 122 -9.62 -4.92 13.21
CA SER A 122 -10.85 -4.66 12.46
C SER A 122 -10.64 -4.86 10.97
N HIS A 123 -11.62 -5.54 10.34
CA HIS A 123 -11.65 -5.81 8.91
C HIS A 123 -12.73 -4.97 8.25
N TRP A 124 -12.37 -4.32 7.18
CA TRP A 124 -13.23 -3.44 6.42
C TRP A 124 -13.19 -3.82 4.94
N LYS A 125 -14.32 -3.74 4.27
CA LYS A 125 -14.44 -4.00 2.84
C LYS A 125 -14.98 -2.75 2.15
N ARG A 126 -14.47 -2.44 0.96
CA ARG A 126 -14.94 -1.31 0.16
C ARG A 126 -16.45 -1.40 -0.05
N GLU A 127 -17.13 -0.27 0.12
CA GLU A 127 -18.50 -0.13 -0.33
C GLU A 127 -18.50 0.05 -1.85
N THR A 128 -19.14 -0.87 -2.56
CA THR A 128 -19.50 -0.68 -3.96
C THR A 128 -20.71 0.26 -3.99
N LEU A 129 -20.54 1.43 -4.59
CA LEU A 129 -21.65 2.34 -4.90
C LEU A 129 -22.62 1.70 -5.88
#